data_4ef8d0fe3f58e9f6dad625c5216e51c1
#
_entry.id   4ef8d0fe3f58e9f6dad625c5216e51c1
#
_cell.length_a   1.000
_cell.length_b   1.000
_cell.length_c   1.000
_cell.angle_alpha   90.00
_cell.angle_beta   90.00
_cell.angle_gamma   90.00
#
_symmetry.space_group_name_H-M   'P 1'
#
loop_
_entity.id
_entity.type
_entity.pdbx_description
1 polymer ?
#
loop_
_entity_poly.entity_id
_entity_poly.type
_entity_poly.pdbx_seq_one_letter_code
_entity_poly.pdbx_strand_id
1 'polypeptide(L)'
;MCYLERRITRSLYNYFMLIGYVVNDIELKEVADGKKVVKLRLAVKREFQNMDGGYDTDFINISVWEYLAEHAVNYLKKGARVAVKGRICPKKETKNDVSVITNELYADRLIFLGETGTKEFDAEPSKSKEE
;
A
#
# COMPACT_ATOMS: atom_id res chain seq x y z
N MET A 1 5.45 14.84 -6.39
CA MET A 1 4.75 14.54 -5.90
C MET A 1 3.30 14.38 -6.21
N CYS A 2 2.81 13.25 -5.83
CA CYS A 2 1.48 12.85 -6.22
C CYS A 2 0.39 13.77 -5.68
N TYR A 3 0.58 14.33 -4.50
CA TYR A 3 -0.48 15.14 -3.91
C TYR A 3 -0.65 16.51 -4.56
N LEU A 4 0.35 17.01 -5.27
CA LEU A 4 0.21 18.29 -5.95
C LEU A 4 -0.80 18.23 -7.09
N GLU A 5 -0.88 17.09 -7.71
CA GLU A 5 -1.75 16.92 -8.85
C GLU A 5 -3.22 16.91 -8.48
N ARG A 6 -3.54 16.63 -7.24
CA ARG A 6 -4.94 16.63 -6.81
C ARG A 6 -5.61 17.99 -6.93
N ARG A 7 -4.82 19.05 -6.81
CA ARG A 7 -5.37 20.39 -6.89
C ARG A 7 -5.70 20.80 -8.31
N ILE A 8 -4.99 20.20 -9.26
CA ILE A 8 -5.12 20.57 -10.67
C ILE A 8 -6.07 19.65 -11.40
N THR A 9 -6.06 18.38 -11.02
CA THR A 9 -6.73 17.33 -11.77
C THR A 9 -7.79 16.61 -10.97
N ARG A 10 -8.62 17.37 -10.29
CA ARG A 10 -9.62 16.74 -9.42
C ARG A 10 -10.65 15.88 -10.16
N SER A 11 -10.75 15.99 -11.48
CA SER A 11 -11.61 15.13 -12.27
C SER A 11 -10.92 13.83 -12.67
N LEU A 12 -9.64 13.68 -12.32
CA LEU A 12 -8.86 12.50 -12.65
C LEU A 12 -8.62 11.67 -11.40
N TYR A 13 -8.47 10.38 -11.59
CA TYR A 13 -8.25 9.46 -10.48
C TYR A 13 -6.92 8.74 -10.62
N ASN A 14 -6.25 8.60 -9.49
CA ASN A 14 -5.10 7.74 -9.36
C ASN A 14 -5.33 6.93 -8.09
N TYR A 15 -5.66 5.66 -8.25
CA TYR A 15 -6.25 4.93 -7.15
C TYR A 15 -6.12 3.43 -7.38
N PHE A 16 -5.76 2.72 -6.33
CA PHE A 16 -5.77 1.26 -6.38
C PHE A 16 -6.45 0.73 -5.12
N MET A 17 -6.95 -0.48 -5.21
CA MET A 17 -7.46 -1.19 -4.07
C MET A 17 -7.08 -2.64 -4.20
N LEU A 18 -6.48 -3.19 -3.14
CA LEU A 18 -6.03 -4.55 -3.12
C LEU A 18 -6.51 -5.22 -1.85
N ILE A 19 -6.90 -6.48 -1.96
CA ILE A 19 -7.23 -7.29 -0.81
C ILE A 19 -6.38 -8.55 -0.92
N GLY A 20 -5.62 -8.84 0.12
CA GLY A 20 -4.75 -9.99 0.09
C GLY A 20 -4.20 -10.32 1.46
N TYR A 21 -3.27 -11.26 1.46
CA TYR A 21 -2.62 -11.72 2.70
C TYR A 21 -1.20 -11.18 2.75
N VAL A 22 -0.79 -10.79 3.94
CA VAL A 22 0.58 -10.34 4.16
C VAL A 22 1.50 -11.54 4.14
N VAL A 23 2.56 -11.49 3.30
CA VAL A 23 3.46 -12.63 3.16
C VAL A 23 4.86 -12.36 3.71
N ASN A 24 5.14 -11.15 4.15
CA ASN A 24 6.43 -10.82 4.73
C ASN A 24 6.28 -10.37 6.18
N ASP A 25 7.40 -10.34 6.89
CA ASP A 25 7.42 -9.81 8.24
C ASP A 25 7.29 -8.29 8.19
N ILE A 26 6.54 -7.75 9.14
CA ILE A 26 6.29 -6.32 9.19
C ILE A 26 7.39 -5.66 10.02
N GLU A 27 8.21 -4.86 9.38
CA GLU A 27 9.30 -4.15 10.05
C GLU A 27 9.22 -2.66 9.78
N LEU A 28 9.27 -1.89 10.85
CA LEU A 28 9.30 -0.45 10.74
C LEU A 28 10.74 0.00 10.51
N LYS A 29 10.94 0.74 9.44
CA LYS A 29 12.26 1.26 9.11
C LYS A 29 12.23 2.77 9.04
N GLU A 30 13.37 3.40 9.35
CA GLU A 30 13.50 4.83 9.20
C GLU A 30 14.40 5.10 8.01
N VAL A 31 13.98 6.06 7.18
CA VAL A 31 14.82 6.50 6.08
C VAL A 31 15.58 7.76 6.49
N ALA A 32 16.43 8.25 5.60
CA ALA A 32 17.38 9.33 5.92
C ALA A 32 16.75 10.57 6.56
N ASP A 33 15.52 10.87 6.22
CA ASP A 33 14.85 12.06 6.77
C ASP A 33 14.13 11.80 8.08
N GLY A 34 14.33 10.63 8.66
CA GLY A 34 13.64 10.28 9.90
C GLY A 34 12.22 9.79 9.68
N LYS A 35 11.79 9.68 8.45
CA LYS A 35 10.46 9.20 8.15
C LYS A 35 10.39 7.69 8.29
N LYS A 36 9.27 7.21 8.78
CA LYS A 36 9.07 5.79 9.01
C LYS A 36 8.35 5.16 7.83
N VAL A 37 8.77 3.96 7.47
CA VAL A 37 8.17 3.24 6.36
C VAL A 37 8.11 1.75 6.66
N VAL A 38 7.03 1.13 6.20
CA VAL A 38 6.86 -0.31 6.23
C VAL A 38 6.63 -0.77 4.81
N LYS A 39 7.36 -1.80 4.40
CA LYS A 39 7.16 -2.41 3.09
C LYS A 39 6.29 -3.63 3.27
N LEU A 40 5.09 -3.57 2.72
CA LEU A 40 4.16 -4.68 2.73
C LEU A 40 4.25 -5.45 1.43
N ARG A 41 4.20 -6.75 1.54
CA ARG A 41 4.08 -7.60 0.36
C ARG A 41 2.81 -8.41 0.51
N LEU A 42 1.88 -8.23 -0.42
CA LEU A 42 0.60 -8.89 -0.38
C LEU A 42 0.51 -9.97 -1.43
N ALA A 43 -0.07 -11.09 -1.05
CA ALA A 43 -0.44 -12.14 -1.98
C ALA A 43 -1.89 -11.89 -2.39
N VAL A 44 -2.10 -11.55 -3.64
CA VAL A 44 -3.42 -11.22 -4.16
C VAL A 44 -3.79 -12.27 -5.20
N LYS A 45 -4.85 -12.99 -4.93
CA LYS A 45 -5.30 -14.05 -5.80
C LYS A 45 -6.08 -13.47 -6.97
N ARG A 46 -5.81 -13.95 -8.17
CA ARG A 46 -6.54 -13.50 -9.35
C ARG A 46 -7.94 -14.07 -9.34
N GLU A 47 -8.85 -13.30 -9.91
CA GLU A 47 -10.27 -13.70 -9.98
C GLU A 47 -10.55 -14.78 -10.98
N PHE A 48 -9.69 -14.92 -12.01
CA PHE A 48 -9.95 -15.85 -13.09
C PHE A 48 -9.06 -17.07 -12.97
N GLN A 49 -9.63 -18.22 -13.32
CA GLN A 49 -8.88 -19.46 -13.33
C GLN A 49 -7.85 -19.47 -14.47
N ASN A 50 -6.71 -20.08 -14.21
CA ASN A 50 -5.72 -20.28 -15.26
C ASN A 50 -6.11 -21.51 -16.08
N MET A 51 -5.24 -21.88 -17.02
CA MET A 51 -5.54 -23.00 -17.92
C MET A 51 -5.63 -24.34 -17.22
N ASP A 52 -5.00 -24.45 -16.06
CA ASP A 52 -4.99 -25.69 -15.28
C ASP A 52 -6.14 -25.77 -14.28
N GLY A 53 -7.01 -24.79 -14.27
CA GLY A 53 -8.16 -24.76 -13.37
C GLY A 53 -7.87 -24.17 -12.01
N GLY A 54 -6.64 -23.77 -11.76
CA GLY A 54 -6.26 -23.11 -10.51
C GLY A 54 -6.30 -21.60 -10.62
N TYR A 55 -5.96 -20.93 -9.52
CA TYR A 55 -5.93 -19.47 -9.48
C TYR A 55 -4.49 -19.02 -9.24
N ASP A 56 -4.01 -18.14 -10.09
CA ASP A 56 -2.68 -17.57 -9.91
C ASP A 56 -2.71 -16.52 -8.81
N THR A 57 -1.57 -16.32 -8.19
CA THR A 57 -1.43 -15.32 -7.13
C THR A 57 -0.37 -14.32 -7.53
N ASP A 58 -0.69 -13.05 -7.41
CA ASP A 58 0.27 -11.99 -7.66
C ASP A 58 0.83 -11.50 -6.33
N PHE A 59 2.13 -11.24 -6.29
CA PHE A 59 2.77 -10.69 -5.12
C PHE A 59 3.05 -9.21 -5.38
N ILE A 60 2.42 -8.35 -4.61
CA ILE A 60 2.45 -6.93 -4.86
C ILE A 60 3.06 -6.21 -3.66
N ASN A 61 4.03 -5.35 -3.93
CA ASN A 61 4.72 -4.58 -2.89
C ASN A 61 4.05 -3.24 -2.72
N ILE A 62 3.82 -2.84 -1.48
CA ILE A 62 3.17 -1.59 -1.14
C ILE A 62 3.99 -0.89 -0.08
N SER A 63 4.17 0.41 -0.20
CA SER A 63 4.87 1.21 0.79
C SER A 63 3.84 1.88 1.70
N VAL A 64 4.06 1.75 3.00
CA VAL A 64 3.21 2.35 4.02
C VAL A 64 4.06 3.31 4.82
N TRP A 65 3.66 4.58 4.87
CA TRP A 65 4.49 5.63 5.44
C TRP A 65 3.93 6.21 6.72
N GLU A 66 4.84 6.67 7.59
CA GLU A 66 4.55 7.51 8.75
C GLU A 66 3.53 6.91 9.70
N TYR A 67 2.47 7.65 9.96
CA TYR A 67 1.44 7.26 10.91
C TYR A 67 0.82 5.90 10.57
N LEU A 68 0.53 5.70 9.31
CA LEU A 68 -0.07 4.46 8.87
C LEU A 68 0.89 3.28 9.01
N ALA A 69 2.20 3.54 8.87
CA ALA A 69 3.21 2.50 9.07
C ALA A 69 3.23 2.01 10.51
N GLU A 70 3.04 2.91 11.46
CA GLU A 70 2.99 2.52 12.86
C GLU A 70 1.77 1.64 13.15
N HIS A 71 0.64 1.95 12.54
CA HIS A 71 -0.53 1.11 12.67
C HIS A 71 -0.31 -0.26 12.06
N ALA A 72 0.39 -0.30 10.93
CA ALA A 72 0.69 -1.58 10.30
C ALA A 72 1.51 -2.47 11.22
N VAL A 73 2.52 -1.91 11.88
CA VAL A 73 3.34 -2.66 12.81
C VAL A 73 2.52 -3.18 13.98
N ASN A 74 1.60 -2.36 14.48
CA ASN A 74 0.82 -2.72 15.65
C ASN A 74 -0.28 -3.75 15.37
N TYR A 75 -0.84 -3.72 14.17
CA TYR A 75 -2.03 -4.52 13.88
C TYR A 75 -1.87 -5.59 12.83
N LEU A 76 -0.83 -5.53 12.01
CA LEU A 76 -0.63 -6.52 10.97
C LEU A 76 0.42 -7.54 11.36
N LYS A 77 0.21 -8.76 10.93
CA LYS A 77 1.17 -9.85 11.10
C LYS A 77 1.24 -10.61 9.79
N LYS A 78 2.34 -11.33 9.62
CA LYS A 78 2.46 -12.23 8.49
C LYS A 78 1.29 -13.20 8.48
N GLY A 79 0.64 -13.31 7.35
CA GLY A 79 -0.56 -14.15 7.21
C GLY A 79 -1.86 -13.41 7.43
N ALA A 80 -1.82 -12.16 7.89
CA ALA A 80 -3.03 -11.40 8.11
C ALA A 80 -3.67 -10.99 6.79
N ARG A 81 -4.99 -10.88 6.80
CA ARG A 81 -5.73 -10.43 5.65
C ARG A 81 -6.00 -8.94 5.77
N VAL A 82 -5.75 -8.22 4.70
CA VAL A 82 -5.87 -6.77 4.74
C VAL A 82 -6.33 -6.23 3.39
N ALA A 83 -7.12 -5.17 3.44
CA ALA A 83 -7.47 -4.40 2.25
C ALA A 83 -6.67 -3.11 2.29
N VAL A 84 -6.06 -2.76 1.17
CA VAL A 84 -5.24 -1.57 1.07
C VAL A 84 -5.75 -0.70 -0.05
N LYS A 85 -5.97 0.57 0.25
CA LYS A 85 -6.33 1.57 -0.74
C LYS A 85 -5.21 2.59 -0.82
N GLY A 86 -4.95 3.07 -2.01
CA GLY A 86 -3.91 4.06 -2.16
C GLY A 86 -3.78 4.54 -3.58
N ARG A 87 -2.60 5.03 -3.88
CA ARG A 87 -2.31 5.61 -5.19
C ARG A 87 -1.01 5.07 -5.73
N ILE A 88 -0.86 5.19 -7.03
CA ILE A 88 0.34 4.77 -7.73
C ILE A 88 1.21 5.99 -7.94
N CYS A 89 2.44 5.94 -7.45
CA CYS A 89 3.39 7.03 -7.58
C CYS A 89 4.56 6.59 -8.45
N PRO A 90 4.69 7.17 -9.63
CA PRO A 90 5.84 6.87 -10.46
C PRO A 90 7.11 7.39 -9.81
N LYS A 91 8.16 6.60 -9.88
CA LYS A 91 9.44 6.97 -9.32
C LYS A 91 10.50 6.78 -10.38
N LYS A 92 11.28 7.81 -10.59
CA LYS A 92 12.35 7.78 -11.58
C LYS A 92 13.65 7.42 -10.87
N GLU A 93 14.32 6.40 -11.35
CA GLU A 93 15.61 5.98 -10.82
C GLU A 93 16.62 5.91 -11.96
N THR A 94 17.84 6.30 -11.64
CA THR A 94 18.93 6.21 -12.60
C THR A 94 19.90 5.15 -12.11
N LYS A 95 20.08 4.10 -12.92
CA LYS A 95 21.04 3.04 -12.64
C LYS A 95 21.87 2.82 -13.86
N ASN A 96 23.20 2.79 -13.69
CA ASN A 96 24.13 2.54 -14.78
C ASN A 96 23.87 3.43 -15.98
N ASP A 97 23.61 4.73 -15.73
CA ASP A 97 23.34 5.73 -16.77
C ASP A 97 22.04 5.49 -17.54
N VAL A 98 21.19 4.62 -17.01
CA VAL A 98 19.88 4.37 -17.63
C VAL A 98 18.80 4.85 -16.67
N SER A 99 17.89 5.67 -17.21
CA SER A 99 16.75 6.14 -16.44
C SER A 99 15.62 5.12 -16.53
N VAL A 100 15.14 4.68 -15.38
CA VAL A 100 14.04 3.73 -15.31
C VAL A 100 12.93 4.34 -14.47
N ILE A 101 11.70 4.24 -14.95
CA ILE A 101 10.54 4.70 -14.19
C ILE A 101 9.84 3.47 -13.65
N THR A 102 9.73 3.41 -12.33
CA THR A 102 8.98 2.35 -11.67
C THR A 102 7.77 2.95 -10.98
N ASN A 103 6.71 2.18 -10.91
CA ASN A 103 5.51 2.63 -10.23
C ASN A 103 5.48 2.02 -8.85
N GLU A 104 5.44 2.89 -7.84
CA GLU A 104 5.33 2.45 -6.45
C GLU A 104 3.90 2.63 -5.98
N LEU A 105 3.44 1.71 -5.17
CA LEU A 105 2.11 1.77 -4.60
C LEU A 105 2.22 2.31 -3.19
N TYR A 106 1.55 3.42 -2.93
CA TYR A 106 1.57 4.05 -1.62
C TYR A 106 0.19 3.88 -0.98
N ALA A 107 0.18 3.34 0.23
CA ALA A 107 -1.07 3.13 0.94
C ALA A 107 -1.59 4.43 1.52
N ASP A 108 -2.87 4.69 1.32
CA ASP A 108 -3.56 5.82 1.94
C ASP A 108 -4.48 5.34 3.05
N ARG A 109 -4.94 4.10 2.96
CA ARG A 109 -5.85 3.53 3.94
C ARG A 109 -5.58 2.05 4.08
N LEU A 110 -5.59 1.58 5.31
CA LEU A 110 -5.49 0.15 5.61
C LEU A 110 -6.77 -0.28 6.30
N ILE A 111 -7.32 -1.38 5.85
CA ILE A 111 -8.53 -1.96 6.43
C ILE A 111 -8.16 -3.35 6.89
N PHE A 112 -8.11 -3.55 8.22
CA PHE A 112 -7.71 -4.82 8.79
C PHE A 112 -8.91 -5.74 8.88
N LEU A 113 -8.87 -6.83 8.14
CA LEU A 113 -9.96 -7.78 8.05
C LEU A 113 -9.67 -8.93 8.99
N GLY A 114 -10.35 -8.95 10.12
CA GLY A 114 -10.13 -9.97 11.14
C GLY A 114 -11.42 -10.68 11.49
N GLU A 115 -11.26 -11.75 12.27
CA GLU A 115 -12.42 -12.54 12.69
C GLU A 115 -13.33 -11.79 13.65
N THR A 116 -12.76 -10.86 14.40
CA THR A 116 -13.51 -10.12 15.41
C THR A 116 -14.02 -8.77 14.92
N GLY A 117 -13.84 -8.47 13.66
CA GLY A 117 -14.32 -7.23 13.10
C GLY A 117 -13.31 -6.59 12.16
N THR A 118 -13.68 -5.42 11.69
CA THR A 118 -12.89 -4.67 10.74
C THR A 118 -12.42 -3.38 11.37
N LYS A 119 -11.12 -3.08 11.21
CA LYS A 119 -10.57 -1.81 11.66
C LYS A 119 -9.96 -1.10 10.49
N GLU A 120 -10.20 0.21 10.42
CA GLU A 120 -9.70 1.03 9.32
C GLU A 120 -8.82 2.14 9.87
N PHE A 121 -7.74 2.40 9.14
CA PHE A 121 -6.84 3.49 9.48
C PHE A 121 -6.48 4.26 8.21
N ASP A 122 -6.58 5.58 8.30
CA ASP A 122 -6.21 6.46 7.20
C ASP A 122 -4.82 7.03 7.44
N ALA A 123 -4.17 7.42 6.35
CA ALA A 123 -2.82 7.95 6.42
C ALA A 123 -2.75 9.26 7.20
N GLU A 124 -3.82 10.04 7.14
CA GLU A 124 -3.85 11.34 7.82
C GLU A 124 -5.12 11.46 8.64
N PRO A 125 -5.16 10.84 9.81
CA PRO A 125 -6.39 10.83 10.61
C PRO A 125 -6.84 12.20 11.07
N SER A 126 -5.92 13.14 11.23
CA SER A 126 -6.29 14.47 11.70
C SER A 126 -7.14 15.23 10.67
N LYS A 127 -7.00 14.90 9.41
CA LYS A 127 -7.77 15.59 8.38
C LYS A 127 -9.24 15.25 8.41
N SER A 128 -9.57 14.04 8.77
CA SER A 128 -10.96 13.63 8.78
C SER A 128 -11.76 14.36 9.83
N LYS A 129 -11.09 14.90 10.83
CA LYS A 129 -11.77 15.61 11.91
C LYS A 129 -12.09 17.05 11.57
N GLU A 130 -11.43 17.59 10.58
CA GLU A 130 -11.64 18.96 10.18
C GLU A 130 -12.85 19.12 9.28
N GLU A 131 -13.32 18.04 8.77
CA GLU A 131 -14.52 18.04 7.94
C GLU A 131 -15.77 18.16 8.80
#